data_91903a07b2efc7f65faaac7512c28f36
#
_entry.id   91903a07b2efc7f65faaac7512c28f36
#
_cell.length_a   1.000
_cell.length_b   1.000
_cell.length_c   1.000
_cell.angle_alpha   90.00
_cell.angle_beta   90.00
_cell.angle_gamma   90.00
#
_symmetry.space_group_name_H-M   'P 1'
#
loop_
_entity.id
_entity.type
_entity.pdbx_description
1 polymer ?
#
loop_
_entity_poly.entity_id
_entity_poly.type
_entity_poly.pdbx_seq_one_letter_code
_entity_poly.pdbx_strand_id
1 'polypeptide(L)'
;MKTIEELLQEATQKIQDVKDSSSLNDLRVLYLGKKGPVQELMKGMKDLSKEEKPIFGQKVNQLKQDLSKMIEEKKEQLAALEMQKKIESEKIDITLPGRKPELGNAHPLNLVRQELEDLFIGLGYQVIEGDDIVDDEYCFERANIPKNHPARDMQDSLYIDPNRLLRTHTTAIQMVVLEESAPNLPIKVVCPGKVYRRDDDDATHSHQFMQMEGLVIGEKVTLADLKGTLEFMAKKLFGQDRQIRFRPSYFPFTEPSVEVDVSCHICNGKGCPTCKGTGWIEILGAGEVHPNVLKMAGYDPEKCSGFAFGVGIERVAMLKYGIDDIRHFYTNDKRFNSTFKRYE
;
A
#
# COMPACT_ATOMS: atom_id res chain seq x y z
N MET A 1 -72.71 -34.27 -25.92
CA MET A 1 -71.70 -34.12 -24.85
C MET A 1 -70.55 -35.06 -25.18
N LYS A 2 -69.32 -34.62 -25.08
CA LYS A 2 -68.16 -35.52 -25.26
C LYS A 2 -68.18 -36.56 -24.13
N THR A 3 -67.81 -37.77 -24.51
CA THR A 3 -67.73 -38.86 -23.49
C THR A 3 -66.54 -38.58 -22.57
N ILE A 4 -66.52 -39.17 -21.33
CA ILE A 4 -65.39 -38.99 -20.37
C ILE A 4 -64.06 -39.45 -20.99
N GLU A 5 -64.09 -40.51 -21.80
CA GLU A 5 -62.95 -41.08 -22.50
C GLU A 5 -62.37 -40.14 -23.63
N GLU A 6 -63.27 -39.58 -24.41
CA GLU A 6 -62.88 -38.59 -25.45
C GLU A 6 -62.24 -37.34 -24.83
N LEU A 7 -62.70 -36.88 -23.69
CA LEU A 7 -62.22 -35.71 -22.97
C LEU A 7 -60.88 -35.98 -22.33
N LEU A 8 -60.66 -37.19 -21.82
CA LEU A 8 -59.36 -37.61 -21.28
C LEU A 8 -58.32 -37.69 -22.40
N GLN A 9 -58.64 -38.33 -23.51
CA GLN A 9 -57.73 -38.41 -24.65
C GLN A 9 -57.32 -37.03 -25.21
N GLU A 10 -58.30 -36.16 -25.43
CA GLU A 10 -58.04 -34.81 -25.92
C GLU A 10 -57.15 -33.98 -24.94
N ALA A 11 -57.45 -34.06 -23.64
CA ALA A 11 -56.68 -33.37 -22.64
C ALA A 11 -55.25 -33.93 -22.53
N THR A 12 -55.09 -35.26 -22.57
CA THR A 12 -53.79 -35.93 -22.55
C THR A 12 -52.92 -35.49 -23.72
N GLN A 13 -53.46 -35.49 -24.93
CA GLN A 13 -52.74 -35.06 -26.13
C GLN A 13 -52.26 -33.59 -25.98
N LYS A 14 -53.18 -32.70 -25.56
CA LYS A 14 -52.89 -31.29 -25.41
C LYS A 14 -51.85 -31.02 -24.30
N ILE A 15 -51.93 -31.75 -23.17
CA ILE A 15 -50.95 -31.64 -22.06
C ILE A 15 -49.56 -32.11 -22.54
N GLN A 16 -49.51 -33.18 -23.37
CA GLN A 16 -48.24 -33.68 -23.89
C GLN A 16 -47.55 -32.67 -24.83
N ASP A 17 -48.35 -31.99 -25.67
CA ASP A 17 -47.83 -31.05 -26.68
C ASP A 17 -47.36 -29.70 -26.13
N VAL A 18 -47.69 -29.42 -24.84
CA VAL A 18 -47.30 -28.14 -24.20
C VAL A 18 -45.78 -28.06 -23.99
N LYS A 19 -45.23 -26.90 -24.34
CA LYS A 19 -43.76 -26.63 -24.26
C LYS A 19 -43.37 -25.59 -23.25
N ASP A 20 -44.34 -24.91 -22.61
CA ASP A 20 -44.05 -23.85 -21.60
C ASP A 20 -45.06 -23.88 -20.45
N SER A 21 -44.65 -23.36 -19.29
CA SER A 21 -45.43 -23.39 -18.06
C SER A 21 -46.69 -22.50 -18.11
N SER A 22 -46.71 -21.47 -18.94
CA SER A 22 -47.91 -20.61 -19.11
C SER A 22 -49.04 -21.33 -19.83
N SER A 23 -48.72 -21.94 -20.99
CA SER A 23 -49.66 -22.74 -21.78
C SER A 23 -50.20 -23.93 -20.94
N LEU A 24 -49.38 -24.54 -20.09
CA LEU A 24 -49.83 -25.60 -19.19
C LEU A 24 -50.85 -25.08 -18.16
N ASN A 25 -50.64 -23.92 -17.60
CA ASN A 25 -51.59 -23.29 -16.70
C ASN A 25 -52.90 -22.92 -17.36
N ASP A 26 -52.87 -22.46 -18.62
CA ASP A 26 -54.07 -22.19 -19.41
C ASP A 26 -54.88 -23.47 -19.65
N LEU A 27 -54.24 -24.59 -19.96
CA LEU A 27 -54.92 -25.89 -20.06
C LEU A 27 -55.49 -26.34 -18.73
N ARG A 28 -54.83 -26.12 -17.62
CA ARG A 28 -55.37 -26.39 -16.28
C ARG A 28 -56.66 -25.62 -16.03
N VAL A 29 -56.68 -24.32 -16.37
CA VAL A 29 -57.81 -23.45 -16.20
C VAL A 29 -58.95 -23.90 -17.16
N LEU A 30 -58.59 -24.26 -18.41
CA LEU A 30 -59.56 -24.72 -19.42
C LEU A 30 -60.28 -26.00 -18.98
N TYR A 31 -59.56 -27.02 -18.49
CA TYR A 31 -60.17 -28.32 -18.16
C TYR A 31 -60.69 -28.42 -16.72
N LEU A 32 -59.95 -27.87 -15.77
CA LEU A 32 -60.24 -28.01 -14.30
C LEU A 32 -60.87 -26.73 -13.71
N GLY A 33 -60.95 -25.64 -14.47
CA GLY A 33 -61.54 -24.37 -14.03
C GLY A 33 -63.04 -24.44 -13.78
N LYS A 34 -63.58 -23.42 -13.12
CA LYS A 34 -65.03 -23.35 -12.73
C LYS A 34 -66.01 -23.44 -13.92
N LYS A 35 -65.60 -23.14 -15.11
CA LYS A 35 -66.36 -23.22 -16.37
C LYS A 35 -65.82 -24.31 -17.31
N GLY A 36 -64.95 -25.16 -16.85
CA GLY A 36 -64.34 -26.22 -17.64
C GLY A 36 -65.22 -27.43 -17.83
N PRO A 37 -64.93 -28.27 -18.85
CA PRO A 37 -65.74 -29.44 -19.20
C PRO A 37 -65.89 -30.46 -18.08
N VAL A 38 -64.89 -30.57 -17.18
CA VAL A 38 -65.00 -31.45 -16.00
C VAL A 38 -66.10 -30.96 -15.02
N GLN A 39 -66.23 -29.61 -14.87
CA GLN A 39 -67.31 -29.07 -14.00
C GLN A 39 -68.68 -29.13 -14.69
N GLU A 40 -68.73 -29.06 -16.02
CA GLU A 40 -70.01 -29.27 -16.76
C GLU A 40 -70.46 -30.68 -16.65
N LEU A 41 -69.59 -31.69 -16.72
CA LEU A 41 -69.93 -33.09 -16.48
C LEU A 41 -70.46 -33.28 -15.06
N MET A 42 -69.84 -32.62 -14.05
CA MET A 42 -70.34 -32.66 -12.67
C MET A 42 -71.76 -32.06 -12.51
N LYS A 43 -72.06 -30.98 -13.23
CA LYS A 43 -73.40 -30.36 -13.26
C LYS A 43 -74.44 -31.28 -13.89
N GLY A 44 -74.11 -31.98 -15.01
CA GLY A 44 -74.98 -32.94 -15.71
C GLY A 44 -75.36 -34.16 -14.89
N MET A 45 -74.65 -34.44 -13.77
CA MET A 45 -75.08 -35.50 -12.80
C MET A 45 -76.48 -35.30 -12.19
N LYS A 46 -77.00 -34.06 -12.24
CA LYS A 46 -78.37 -33.81 -11.70
C LYS A 46 -79.44 -34.52 -12.44
N ASP A 47 -79.29 -34.82 -13.71
CA ASP A 47 -80.26 -35.39 -14.61
C ASP A 47 -80.21 -36.94 -14.70
N LEU A 48 -79.27 -37.59 -13.96
CA LEU A 48 -79.14 -39.06 -13.92
C LEU A 48 -79.98 -39.73 -12.83
N SER A 49 -80.29 -41.04 -13.02
CA SER A 49 -81.00 -41.83 -12.05
C SER A 49 -80.23 -41.99 -10.71
N LYS A 50 -80.98 -42.36 -9.62
CA LYS A 50 -80.36 -42.53 -8.28
C LYS A 50 -79.25 -43.59 -8.23
N GLU A 51 -79.33 -44.61 -9.08
CA GLU A 51 -78.38 -45.72 -9.13
C GLU A 51 -77.14 -45.39 -10.02
N GLU A 52 -77.28 -44.54 -11.01
CA GLU A 52 -76.16 -44.14 -11.92
C GLU A 52 -75.32 -43.00 -11.37
N LYS A 53 -75.86 -42.11 -10.52
CA LYS A 53 -75.16 -40.97 -9.93
C LYS A 53 -73.85 -41.36 -9.22
N PRO A 54 -73.74 -42.35 -8.37
CA PRO A 54 -72.49 -42.69 -7.69
C PRO A 54 -71.44 -43.21 -8.66
N ILE A 55 -71.80 -44.01 -9.65
CA ILE A 55 -70.89 -44.59 -10.63
C ILE A 55 -70.31 -43.49 -11.55
N PHE A 56 -71.19 -42.60 -12.03
CA PHE A 56 -70.77 -41.45 -12.87
C PHE A 56 -69.89 -40.45 -12.08
N GLY A 57 -70.28 -40.16 -10.82
CA GLY A 57 -69.50 -39.30 -9.92
C GLY A 57 -68.14 -39.87 -9.64
N GLN A 58 -68.00 -41.17 -9.45
CA GLN A 58 -66.69 -41.81 -9.30
C GLN A 58 -65.81 -41.69 -10.54
N LYS A 59 -66.36 -41.88 -11.76
CA LYS A 59 -65.66 -41.75 -13.02
C LYS A 59 -65.21 -40.29 -13.28
N VAL A 60 -66.06 -39.30 -12.97
CA VAL A 60 -65.66 -37.86 -13.14
C VAL A 60 -64.59 -37.45 -12.12
N ASN A 61 -64.69 -38.01 -10.90
CA ASN A 61 -63.69 -37.74 -9.88
C ASN A 61 -62.32 -38.36 -10.25
N GLN A 62 -62.34 -39.57 -10.81
CA GLN A 62 -61.19 -40.27 -11.35
C GLN A 62 -60.55 -39.44 -12.48
N LEU A 63 -61.35 -38.98 -13.48
CA LEU A 63 -60.90 -38.09 -14.57
C LEU A 63 -60.23 -36.84 -14.04
N LYS A 64 -60.84 -36.21 -13.00
CA LYS A 64 -60.25 -35.00 -12.38
C LYS A 64 -58.88 -35.29 -11.75
N GLN A 65 -58.78 -36.44 -11.03
CA GLN A 65 -57.50 -36.83 -10.41
C GLN A 65 -56.44 -37.15 -11.45
N ASP A 66 -56.79 -37.89 -12.51
CA ASP A 66 -55.86 -38.25 -13.58
C ASP A 66 -55.35 -37.01 -14.32
N LEU A 67 -56.24 -36.07 -14.68
CA LEU A 67 -55.84 -34.80 -15.29
C LEU A 67 -54.97 -33.95 -14.37
N SER A 68 -55.30 -33.88 -13.07
CA SER A 68 -54.51 -33.13 -12.11
C SER A 68 -53.09 -33.70 -11.97
N LYS A 69 -52.99 -35.03 -11.94
CA LYS A 69 -51.72 -35.74 -11.86
C LYS A 69 -50.88 -35.52 -13.11
N MET A 70 -51.46 -35.67 -14.29
CA MET A 70 -50.76 -35.42 -15.56
C MET A 70 -50.26 -33.98 -15.69
N ILE A 71 -51.04 -32.99 -15.24
CA ILE A 71 -50.64 -31.57 -15.26
C ILE A 71 -49.48 -31.34 -14.30
N GLU A 72 -49.49 -31.92 -13.10
CA GLU A 72 -48.39 -31.75 -12.13
C GLU A 72 -47.12 -32.43 -12.60
N GLU A 73 -47.19 -33.65 -13.14
CA GLU A 73 -46.05 -34.34 -13.76
C GLU A 73 -45.43 -33.55 -14.92
N LYS A 74 -46.27 -32.98 -15.80
CA LYS A 74 -45.81 -32.17 -16.90
C LYS A 74 -45.18 -30.86 -16.42
N LYS A 75 -45.73 -30.26 -15.37
CA LYS A 75 -45.19 -29.05 -14.75
C LYS A 75 -43.80 -29.29 -14.18
N GLU A 76 -43.57 -30.39 -13.47
CA GLU A 76 -42.26 -30.77 -12.99
C GLU A 76 -41.26 -31.00 -14.12
N GLN A 77 -41.70 -31.67 -15.22
CA GLN A 77 -40.86 -31.86 -16.41
C GLN A 77 -40.45 -30.52 -17.07
N LEU A 78 -41.41 -29.60 -17.22
CA LEU A 78 -41.11 -28.27 -17.80
C LEU A 78 -40.19 -27.46 -16.89
N ALA A 79 -40.45 -27.48 -15.58
CA ALA A 79 -39.56 -26.80 -14.61
C ALA A 79 -38.14 -27.35 -14.64
N ALA A 80 -37.96 -28.67 -14.74
CA ALA A 80 -36.66 -29.31 -14.87
C ALA A 80 -35.94 -28.88 -16.17
N LEU A 81 -36.67 -28.84 -17.29
CA LEU A 81 -36.15 -28.41 -18.60
C LEU A 81 -35.77 -26.92 -18.59
N GLU A 82 -36.59 -26.08 -17.98
CA GLU A 82 -36.28 -24.64 -17.84
C GLU A 82 -35.04 -24.43 -16.97
N MET A 83 -34.93 -25.17 -15.86
CA MET A 83 -33.76 -25.14 -14.99
C MET A 83 -32.49 -25.59 -15.71
N GLN A 84 -32.58 -26.68 -16.50
CA GLN A 84 -31.45 -27.19 -17.26
C GLN A 84 -30.99 -26.19 -18.32
N LYS A 85 -31.91 -25.57 -19.05
CA LYS A 85 -31.63 -24.51 -20.02
C LYS A 85 -30.94 -23.31 -19.34
N LYS A 86 -31.45 -22.94 -18.15
CA LYS A 86 -30.84 -21.85 -17.38
C LYS A 86 -29.41 -22.18 -16.97
N ILE A 87 -29.16 -23.36 -16.43
CA ILE A 87 -27.81 -23.84 -16.06
C ILE A 87 -26.89 -23.86 -17.26
N GLU A 88 -27.35 -24.32 -18.43
CA GLU A 88 -26.58 -24.31 -19.66
C GLU A 88 -26.23 -22.89 -20.15
N SER A 89 -27.22 -21.97 -20.07
CA SER A 89 -27.00 -20.56 -20.48
C SER A 89 -26.07 -19.78 -19.53
N GLU A 90 -26.03 -20.18 -18.27
CA GLU A 90 -25.18 -19.57 -17.24
C GLU A 90 -23.79 -20.27 -17.11
N LYS A 91 -23.52 -21.28 -17.94
CA LYS A 91 -22.23 -21.98 -17.92
C LYS A 91 -21.09 -21.06 -18.26
N ILE A 92 -20.16 -20.88 -17.33
CA ILE A 92 -18.94 -20.08 -17.47
C ILE A 92 -17.77 -21.02 -17.75
N ASP A 93 -16.93 -20.64 -18.70
CA ASP A 93 -15.65 -21.32 -18.92
C ASP A 93 -14.67 -20.97 -17.80
N ILE A 94 -14.55 -21.86 -16.84
CA ILE A 94 -13.63 -21.70 -15.68
C ILE A 94 -12.17 -21.95 -16.03
N THR A 95 -11.84 -22.37 -17.26
CA THR A 95 -10.45 -22.54 -17.70
C THR A 95 -9.84 -21.24 -18.18
N LEU A 96 -10.65 -20.21 -18.44
CA LEU A 96 -10.14 -18.88 -18.77
C LEU A 96 -9.40 -18.29 -17.55
N PRO A 97 -8.19 -17.73 -17.76
CA PRO A 97 -7.46 -17.11 -16.66
C PRO A 97 -8.24 -15.91 -16.10
N GLY A 98 -8.39 -15.88 -14.78
CA GLY A 98 -8.97 -14.74 -14.08
C GLY A 98 -8.13 -13.47 -14.26
N ARG A 99 -8.76 -12.31 -14.11
CA ARG A 99 -8.05 -11.02 -14.12
C ARG A 99 -7.13 -10.96 -12.91
N LYS A 100 -5.81 -11.02 -13.13
CA LYS A 100 -4.84 -10.87 -12.06
C LYS A 100 -4.86 -9.44 -11.56
N PRO A 101 -5.00 -9.18 -10.24
CA PRO A 101 -4.83 -7.84 -9.70
C PRO A 101 -3.38 -7.38 -9.94
N GLU A 102 -3.19 -6.14 -10.36
CA GLU A 102 -1.87 -5.53 -10.41
C GLU A 102 -1.41 -5.25 -8.98
N LEU A 103 -0.31 -5.87 -8.58
CA LEU A 103 0.33 -5.59 -7.31
C LEU A 103 1.04 -4.24 -7.40
N GLY A 104 0.88 -3.40 -6.37
CA GLY A 104 1.63 -2.16 -6.25
C GLY A 104 3.10 -2.44 -5.91
N ASN A 105 3.97 -1.48 -6.26
CA ASN A 105 5.38 -1.51 -5.91
C ASN A 105 5.68 -0.50 -4.80
N ALA A 106 6.68 -0.80 -3.98
CA ALA A 106 7.14 0.17 -3.00
C ALA A 106 7.90 1.31 -3.71
N HIS A 107 7.70 2.53 -3.21
CA HIS A 107 8.45 3.68 -3.72
C HIS A 107 9.95 3.54 -3.39
N PRO A 108 10.89 3.85 -4.31
CA PRO A 108 12.33 3.64 -4.09
C PRO A 108 12.88 4.36 -2.86
N LEU A 109 12.38 5.55 -2.52
CA LEU A 109 12.78 6.24 -1.29
C LEU A 109 12.37 5.47 -0.03
N ASN A 110 11.19 4.86 -0.02
CA ASN A 110 10.76 4.03 1.12
C ASN A 110 11.59 2.75 1.25
N LEU A 111 12.04 2.17 0.13
CA LEU A 111 12.93 1.02 0.15
C LEU A 111 14.28 1.38 0.77
N VAL A 112 14.87 2.49 0.36
CA VAL A 112 16.15 2.97 0.92
C VAL A 112 16.01 3.40 2.37
N ARG A 113 14.92 4.11 2.72
CA ARG A 113 14.63 4.49 4.11
C ARG A 113 14.57 3.24 5.00
N GLN A 114 13.78 2.25 4.62
CA GLN A 114 13.63 1.01 5.38
C GLN A 114 14.95 0.25 5.51
N GLU A 115 15.75 0.17 4.45
CA GLU A 115 17.07 -0.48 4.49
C GLU A 115 18.03 0.23 5.46
N LEU A 116 18.03 1.57 5.48
CA LEU A 116 18.81 2.34 6.44
C LEU A 116 18.30 2.14 7.88
N GLU A 117 16.99 2.18 8.10
CA GLU A 117 16.39 1.93 9.41
C GLU A 117 16.78 0.54 9.94
N ASP A 118 16.59 -0.50 9.13
CA ASP A 118 16.93 -1.89 9.50
C ASP A 118 18.42 -2.04 9.84
N LEU A 119 19.29 -1.37 9.07
CA LEU A 119 20.73 -1.35 9.31
C LEU A 119 21.05 -0.73 10.68
N PHE A 120 20.52 0.45 10.99
CA PHE A 120 20.80 1.14 12.24
C PHE A 120 20.14 0.49 13.45
N ILE A 121 18.92 -0.05 13.30
CA ILE A 121 18.28 -0.90 14.33
C ILE A 121 19.19 -2.10 14.66
N GLY A 122 19.76 -2.73 13.63
CA GLY A 122 20.73 -3.82 13.81
C GLY A 122 22.01 -3.42 14.55
N LEU A 123 22.38 -2.14 14.54
CA LEU A 123 23.49 -1.55 15.32
C LEU A 123 23.07 -1.03 16.70
N GLY A 124 21.81 -1.20 17.09
CA GLY A 124 21.25 -0.79 18.38
C GLY A 124 20.82 0.66 18.46
N TYR A 125 20.50 1.29 17.32
CA TYR A 125 19.89 2.62 17.29
C TYR A 125 18.37 2.52 17.44
N GLN A 126 17.77 3.54 18.01
CA GLN A 126 16.32 3.76 18.02
C GLN A 126 15.96 4.66 16.85
N VAL A 127 14.85 4.35 16.18
CA VAL A 127 14.29 5.22 15.14
C VAL A 127 13.30 6.18 15.79
N ILE A 128 13.54 7.48 15.66
CA ILE A 128 12.71 8.54 16.22
C ILE A 128 12.17 9.41 15.09
N GLU A 129 10.88 9.55 15.03
CA GLU A 129 10.20 10.48 14.12
C GLU A 129 9.73 11.72 14.88
N GLY A 130 9.56 12.84 14.20
CA GLY A 130 9.08 14.09 14.76
C GLY A 130 8.40 14.95 13.72
N ASP A 131 7.83 16.06 14.17
CA ASP A 131 7.02 16.95 13.35
C ASP A 131 7.82 17.64 12.25
N ASP A 132 7.19 17.86 11.10
CA ASP A 132 7.77 18.62 9.98
C ASP A 132 7.83 20.14 10.29
N ILE A 133 6.92 20.62 11.13
CA ILE A 133 6.88 22.01 11.61
C ILE A 133 7.53 22.06 12.99
N VAL A 134 8.61 22.80 13.11
CA VAL A 134 9.42 22.87 14.31
C VAL A 134 9.63 24.32 14.75
N ASP A 135 9.95 24.50 16.03
CA ASP A 135 10.35 25.80 16.54
C ASP A 135 11.77 26.17 16.04
N ASP A 136 11.96 27.44 15.75
CA ASP A 136 13.24 28.02 15.33
C ASP A 136 14.36 27.70 16.33
N GLU A 137 14.04 27.69 17.62
CA GLU A 137 14.97 27.33 18.68
C GLU A 137 15.58 25.95 18.48
N TYR A 138 14.75 24.91 18.25
CA TYR A 138 15.23 23.54 18.05
C TYR A 138 15.87 23.31 16.69
N CYS A 139 15.39 24.01 15.67
CA CYS A 139 15.97 23.90 14.34
C CYS A 139 17.36 24.54 14.25
N PHE A 140 17.59 25.64 14.96
CA PHE A 140 18.82 26.43 14.81
C PHE A 140 19.54 26.69 16.13
N GLU A 141 18.92 27.35 17.12
CA GLU A 141 19.65 27.85 18.29
C GLU A 141 20.26 26.70 19.10
N ARG A 142 19.49 25.64 19.38
CA ARG A 142 19.94 24.43 20.06
C ARG A 142 21.00 23.66 19.26
N ALA A 143 21.02 23.81 17.94
CA ALA A 143 22.02 23.28 17.03
C ALA A 143 23.23 24.22 16.87
N ASN A 144 23.48 25.12 17.84
CA ASN A 144 24.59 26.07 17.84
C ASN A 144 24.59 27.06 16.64
N ILE A 145 23.39 27.41 16.13
CA ILE A 145 23.17 28.39 15.05
C ILE A 145 22.37 29.57 15.60
N PRO A 146 23.01 30.57 16.23
CA PRO A 146 22.32 31.74 16.79
C PRO A 146 21.68 32.61 15.72
N LYS A 147 20.77 33.51 16.12
CA LYS A 147 19.90 34.31 15.21
C LYS A 147 20.63 35.06 14.11
N ASN A 148 21.86 35.52 14.36
CA ASN A 148 22.66 36.30 13.41
C ASN A 148 23.76 35.45 12.74
N HIS A 149 23.68 34.14 12.78
CA HIS A 149 24.70 33.27 12.18
C HIS A 149 24.53 33.17 10.66
N PRO A 150 25.59 33.34 9.84
CA PRO A 150 25.48 33.25 8.37
C PRO A 150 24.92 31.92 7.83
N ALA A 151 25.07 30.84 8.57
CA ALA A 151 24.49 29.54 8.18
C ALA A 151 22.97 29.53 8.10
N ARG A 152 22.27 30.48 8.73
CA ARG A 152 20.81 30.61 8.57
C ARG A 152 20.44 31.12 7.18
N ASP A 153 21.19 32.05 6.65
CA ASP A 153 20.97 32.60 5.30
C ASP A 153 21.24 31.54 4.21
N MET A 154 22.19 30.63 4.48
CA MET A 154 22.51 29.52 3.56
C MET A 154 21.44 28.45 3.45
N GLN A 155 20.52 28.38 4.42
CA GLN A 155 19.55 27.28 4.46
C GLN A 155 18.19 27.63 3.85
N ASP A 156 17.99 28.87 3.44
CA ASP A 156 16.79 29.34 2.74
C ASP A 156 15.49 28.73 3.29
N SER A 157 15.19 29.08 4.54
CA SER A 157 14.18 28.41 5.34
C SER A 157 12.76 28.87 5.01
N LEU A 158 11.78 27.97 5.08
CA LEU A 158 10.37 28.24 4.88
C LEU A 158 9.66 28.47 6.23
N TYR A 159 9.56 29.72 6.66
CA TYR A 159 8.87 30.10 7.90
C TYR A 159 7.35 30.15 7.73
N ILE A 160 6.63 29.62 8.74
CA ILE A 160 5.17 29.69 8.84
C ILE A 160 4.79 30.92 9.65
N ASP A 161 5.52 31.20 10.71
CA ASP A 161 5.42 32.39 11.56
C ASP A 161 6.83 32.77 12.07
N PRO A 162 7.00 33.87 12.84
CA PRO A 162 8.31 34.31 13.30
C PRO A 162 9.12 33.30 14.13
N ASN A 163 8.46 32.29 14.69
CA ASN A 163 9.08 31.31 15.59
C ASN A 163 9.02 29.88 15.09
N ARG A 164 8.24 29.58 14.03
CA ARG A 164 8.07 28.23 13.51
C ARG A 164 8.32 28.15 12.01
N LEU A 165 8.96 27.06 11.59
CA LEU A 165 9.32 26.81 10.21
C LEU A 165 9.15 25.34 9.84
N LEU A 166 9.13 25.08 8.54
CA LEU A 166 9.36 23.74 8.02
C LEU A 166 10.84 23.41 8.24
N ARG A 167 11.14 22.31 8.92
CA ARG A 167 12.52 21.93 9.27
C ARG A 167 13.41 21.80 8.04
N THR A 168 14.60 22.38 8.09
CA THR A 168 15.60 22.33 7.03
C THR A 168 16.50 21.09 7.10
N HIS A 169 16.49 20.41 8.23
CA HIS A 169 17.21 19.17 8.56
C HIS A 169 16.50 18.46 9.73
N THR A 170 16.77 17.19 9.90
CA THR A 170 16.17 16.40 10.99
C THR A 170 16.90 16.57 12.33
N THR A 171 17.97 17.39 12.38
CA THR A 171 18.70 17.77 13.60
C THR A 171 17.76 18.34 14.67
N ALA A 172 16.69 19.05 14.28
CA ALA A 172 15.70 19.56 15.23
C ALA A 172 15.15 18.47 16.16
N ILE A 173 14.90 17.26 15.61
CA ILE A 173 14.45 16.12 16.41
C ILE A 173 15.56 15.63 17.34
N GLN A 174 16.82 15.63 16.87
CA GLN A 174 17.96 15.24 17.71
C GLN A 174 18.10 16.17 18.92
N MET A 175 17.85 17.47 18.76
CA MET A 175 17.89 18.43 19.88
C MET A 175 16.83 18.15 20.94
N VAL A 176 15.61 17.80 20.52
CA VAL A 176 14.52 17.35 21.43
C VAL A 176 14.93 16.09 22.15
N VAL A 177 15.41 15.07 21.43
CA VAL A 177 15.87 13.80 22.03
C VAL A 177 16.99 14.02 23.05
N LEU A 178 17.95 14.88 22.74
CA LEU A 178 19.04 15.22 23.67
C LEU A 178 18.51 15.82 24.97
N GLU A 179 17.62 16.79 24.87
CA GLU A 179 17.03 17.46 26.04
C GLU A 179 16.17 16.52 26.89
N GLU A 180 15.32 15.72 26.26
CA GLU A 180 14.45 14.76 26.95
C GLU A 180 15.22 13.59 27.60
N SER A 181 16.35 13.21 27.03
CA SER A 181 17.17 12.11 27.53
C SER A 181 18.08 12.51 28.69
N ALA A 182 18.40 13.81 28.84
CA ALA A 182 19.36 14.27 29.83
C ALA A 182 18.94 13.90 31.26
N PRO A 183 19.85 13.47 32.11
CA PRO A 183 21.29 13.25 31.89
C PRO A 183 21.66 11.82 31.45
N ASN A 184 20.71 11.01 30.98
CA ASN A 184 20.90 9.59 30.75
C ASN A 184 21.77 9.34 29.48
N LEU A 185 22.67 8.33 29.60
CA LEU A 185 23.53 7.86 28.52
C LEU A 185 23.52 6.32 28.47
N PRO A 186 23.81 5.66 27.39
CA PRO A 186 24.10 6.24 26.08
C PRO A 186 22.85 6.62 25.27
N ILE A 187 22.98 7.55 24.34
CA ILE A 187 21.99 7.85 23.33
C ILE A 187 22.48 7.29 21.99
N LYS A 188 21.61 6.56 21.27
CA LYS A 188 21.84 6.09 19.92
C LYS A 188 20.54 6.19 19.15
N VAL A 189 20.39 7.19 18.30
CA VAL A 189 19.17 7.43 17.55
C VAL A 189 19.44 7.70 16.09
N VAL A 190 18.47 7.36 15.23
CA VAL A 190 18.36 7.85 13.85
C VAL A 190 17.02 8.53 13.67
N CYS A 191 17.03 9.67 13.00
CA CYS A 191 15.87 10.51 12.79
C CYS A 191 15.59 10.63 11.29
N PRO A 192 14.81 9.72 10.68
CA PRO A 192 14.38 9.85 9.30
C PRO A 192 13.25 10.85 9.18
N GLY A 193 13.21 11.62 8.09
CA GLY A 193 12.09 12.50 7.86
C GLY A 193 12.26 13.40 6.63
N LYS A 194 11.16 14.04 6.25
CA LYS A 194 11.16 15.07 5.23
C LYS A 194 11.80 16.34 5.76
N VAL A 195 12.49 17.04 4.88
CA VAL A 195 13.10 18.34 5.14
C VAL A 195 12.79 19.29 3.98
N TYR A 196 12.83 20.57 4.23
CA TYR A 196 12.33 21.59 3.33
C TYR A 196 13.32 22.73 3.21
N ARG A 197 13.64 23.12 1.98
CA ARG A 197 14.53 24.24 1.67
C ARG A 197 13.92 25.04 0.54
N ARG A 198 14.25 26.31 0.46
CA ARG A 198 13.78 27.21 -0.59
C ARG A 198 14.65 27.10 -1.86
N ASP A 199 14.98 25.85 -2.23
CA ASP A 199 15.74 25.57 -3.43
C ASP A 199 14.81 25.48 -4.64
N ASP A 200 15.30 25.87 -5.82
CA ASP A 200 14.64 25.61 -7.09
C ASP A 200 14.79 24.13 -7.46
N ASP A 201 13.72 23.53 -7.99
CA ASP A 201 13.72 22.13 -8.41
C ASP A 201 14.51 21.92 -9.69
N ASP A 202 15.65 21.22 -9.59
CA ASP A 202 16.48 20.80 -10.73
C ASP A 202 16.73 19.27 -10.74
N ALA A 203 17.71 18.79 -11.50
CA ALA A 203 18.01 17.36 -11.54
C ALA A 203 18.65 16.83 -10.24
N THR A 204 19.14 17.70 -9.36
CA THR A 204 19.91 17.35 -8.16
C THR A 204 19.36 17.96 -6.87
N HIS A 205 18.52 18.97 -6.98
CA HIS A 205 17.90 19.68 -5.86
C HIS A 205 16.38 19.61 -5.93
N SER A 206 15.74 19.61 -4.76
CA SER A 206 14.29 19.72 -4.61
C SER A 206 13.97 20.51 -3.35
N HIS A 207 12.93 21.33 -3.41
CA HIS A 207 12.45 22.11 -2.26
C HIS A 207 12.00 21.23 -1.10
N GLN A 208 11.68 19.96 -1.36
CA GLN A 208 11.35 18.93 -0.39
C GLN A 208 12.17 17.68 -0.69
N PHE A 209 12.85 17.13 0.32
CA PHE A 209 13.56 15.86 0.20
C PHE A 209 13.55 15.13 1.55
N MET A 210 14.12 13.93 1.59
CA MET A 210 14.19 13.13 2.81
C MET A 210 15.63 13.03 3.31
N GLN A 211 15.80 13.22 4.61
CA GLN A 211 17.06 12.95 5.30
C GLN A 211 16.89 11.86 6.34
N MET A 212 17.97 11.21 6.66
CA MET A 212 18.14 10.44 7.89
C MET A 212 19.39 10.95 8.60
N GLU A 213 19.22 11.45 9.80
CA GLU A 213 20.34 11.88 10.63
C GLU A 213 20.51 10.93 11.81
N GLY A 214 21.75 10.56 12.09
CA GLY A 214 22.13 9.73 13.22
C GLY A 214 22.85 10.53 14.29
N LEU A 215 22.59 10.19 15.55
CA LEU A 215 23.23 10.78 16.73
C LEU A 215 23.63 9.69 17.71
N VAL A 216 24.86 9.75 18.17
CA VAL A 216 25.39 8.90 19.25
C VAL A 216 26.05 9.76 20.29
N ILE A 217 25.64 9.64 21.57
CA ILE A 217 26.28 10.28 22.71
C ILE A 217 26.59 9.21 23.75
N GLY A 218 27.79 9.29 24.33
CA GLY A 218 28.24 8.38 25.38
C GLY A 218 29.48 8.88 26.09
N GLU A 219 29.99 8.14 27.06
CA GLU A 219 31.15 8.56 27.86
C GLU A 219 32.48 8.58 27.08
N LYS A 220 32.61 7.74 26.04
CA LYS A 220 33.86 7.57 25.26
C LYS A 220 33.58 7.34 23.80
N VAL A 221 32.76 8.19 23.19
CA VAL A 221 32.47 8.14 21.76
C VAL A 221 33.50 8.99 21.01
N THR A 222 34.05 8.45 19.92
CA THR A 222 35.18 9.05 19.20
C THR A 222 34.89 9.20 17.69
N LEU A 223 35.69 9.99 17.00
CA LEU A 223 35.68 10.09 15.54
C LEU A 223 35.97 8.75 14.83
N ALA A 224 36.71 7.84 15.50
CA ALA A 224 36.96 6.49 15.01
C ALA A 224 35.69 5.64 14.99
N ASP A 225 34.83 5.80 16.01
CA ASP A 225 33.53 5.13 16.07
C ASP A 225 32.60 5.65 14.96
N LEU A 226 32.58 6.96 14.69
CA LEU A 226 31.89 7.55 13.56
C LEU A 226 32.39 6.93 12.25
N LYS A 227 33.71 6.88 12.03
CA LYS A 227 34.29 6.30 10.83
C LYS A 227 33.89 4.86 10.62
N GLY A 228 33.97 4.03 11.69
CA GLY A 228 33.56 2.63 11.65
C GLY A 228 32.09 2.44 11.29
N THR A 229 31.23 3.25 11.90
CA THR A 229 29.77 3.25 11.63
C THR A 229 29.46 3.59 10.17
N LEU A 230 30.07 4.66 9.64
CA LEU A 230 29.85 5.10 8.27
C LEU A 230 30.48 4.16 7.23
N GLU A 231 31.63 3.55 7.54
CA GLU A 231 32.23 2.53 6.68
C GLU A 231 31.34 1.29 6.58
N PHE A 232 30.77 0.86 7.69
CA PHE A 232 29.81 -0.25 7.71
C PHE A 232 28.57 0.08 6.87
N MET A 233 27.99 1.28 7.04
CA MET A 233 26.85 1.74 6.26
C MET A 233 27.18 1.75 4.76
N ALA A 234 28.32 2.35 4.36
CA ALA A 234 28.71 2.44 2.95
C ALA A 234 28.90 1.06 2.31
N LYS A 235 29.51 0.11 3.02
CA LYS A 235 29.70 -1.27 2.56
C LYS A 235 28.35 -2.03 2.39
N LYS A 236 27.41 -1.81 3.28
CA LYS A 236 26.09 -2.42 3.21
C LYS A 236 25.24 -1.86 2.05
N LEU A 237 25.25 -0.54 1.85
CA LEU A 237 24.45 0.13 0.82
C LEU A 237 25.02 -0.04 -0.61
N PHE A 238 26.35 0.03 -0.74
CA PHE A 238 27.01 0.16 -2.05
C PHE A 238 27.96 -0.99 -2.39
N GLY A 239 28.10 -1.97 -1.50
CA GLY A 239 28.92 -3.17 -1.70
C GLY A 239 30.20 -3.22 -0.86
N GLN A 240 30.68 -4.44 -0.56
CA GLN A 240 31.75 -4.72 0.40
C GLN A 240 33.10 -4.09 0.04
N ASP A 241 33.36 -3.81 -1.24
CA ASP A 241 34.61 -3.22 -1.73
C ASP A 241 34.66 -1.70 -1.62
N ARG A 242 33.61 -1.09 -1.08
CA ARG A 242 33.53 0.37 -0.96
C ARG A 242 34.43 0.87 0.15
N GLN A 243 35.14 1.95 -0.17
CA GLN A 243 35.98 2.70 0.75
C GLN A 243 35.33 4.05 1.02
N ILE A 244 35.53 4.56 2.22
CA ILE A 244 35.17 5.94 2.56
C ILE A 244 36.42 6.76 2.81
N ARG A 245 36.31 8.07 2.59
CA ARG A 245 37.28 9.05 3.03
C ARG A 245 36.59 10.22 3.68
N PHE A 246 37.24 10.80 4.67
CA PHE A 246 36.85 12.04 5.31
C PHE A 246 37.58 13.22 4.66
N ARG A 247 36.83 14.28 4.36
CA ARG A 247 37.37 15.58 4.00
C ARG A 247 36.98 16.58 5.08
N PRO A 248 37.88 17.45 5.55
CA PRO A 248 37.55 18.53 6.48
C PRO A 248 36.42 19.40 5.91
N SER A 249 35.47 19.75 6.77
CA SER A 249 34.33 20.62 6.47
C SER A 249 33.98 21.47 7.70
N TYR A 250 32.96 22.28 7.61
CA TYR A 250 32.44 23.08 8.71
C TYR A 250 30.94 23.00 8.81
N PHE A 251 30.46 22.56 9.98
CA PHE A 251 29.05 22.65 10.38
C PHE A 251 28.97 23.24 11.79
N PRO A 252 28.05 24.18 12.06
CA PRO A 252 27.97 24.85 13.38
C PRO A 252 27.74 23.91 14.56
N PHE A 253 27.09 22.77 14.34
CA PHE A 253 26.68 21.81 15.34
C PHE A 253 27.69 20.66 15.54
N THR A 254 28.80 20.65 14.79
CA THR A 254 29.86 19.63 14.92
C THR A 254 31.27 20.27 14.89
N GLU A 255 32.22 19.68 15.67
CA GLU A 255 33.62 20.07 15.71
C GLU A 255 34.51 18.91 16.22
N PRO A 256 35.35 18.28 15.39
CA PRO A 256 35.57 18.57 13.97
C PRO A 256 34.40 18.10 13.09
N SER A 257 34.20 18.82 11.97
CA SER A 257 33.26 18.48 10.94
C SER A 257 33.94 17.85 9.72
N VAL A 258 33.28 16.90 9.09
CA VAL A 258 33.78 16.21 7.91
C VAL A 258 32.68 16.01 6.87
N GLU A 259 33.03 16.10 5.62
CA GLU A 259 32.26 15.53 4.52
C GLU A 259 32.76 14.12 4.22
N VAL A 260 31.86 13.24 3.88
CA VAL A 260 32.16 11.82 3.69
C VAL A 260 31.92 11.44 2.23
N ASP A 261 32.96 11.00 1.59
CA ASP A 261 32.94 10.49 0.23
C ASP A 261 33.02 8.97 0.24
N VAL A 262 32.30 8.33 -0.71
CA VAL A 262 32.43 6.91 -1.02
C VAL A 262 33.16 6.71 -2.34
N SER A 263 33.96 5.66 -2.47
CA SER A 263 34.61 5.31 -3.73
C SER A 263 33.56 5.02 -4.82
N CYS A 264 33.75 5.63 -5.99
CA CYS A 264 32.80 5.53 -7.10
C CYS A 264 32.60 4.09 -7.55
N HIS A 265 31.34 3.63 -7.58
CA HIS A 265 30.99 2.26 -7.93
C HIS A 265 31.17 1.95 -9.43
N ILE A 266 31.13 2.97 -10.30
CA ILE A 266 31.27 2.78 -11.76
C ILE A 266 32.73 2.56 -12.14
N CYS A 267 33.64 3.39 -11.61
CA CYS A 267 35.05 3.38 -12.00
C CYS A 267 35.98 2.77 -10.95
N ASN A 268 35.44 2.31 -9.81
CA ASN A 268 36.22 1.77 -8.68
C ASN A 268 37.40 2.66 -8.27
N GLY A 269 37.13 3.96 -8.16
CA GLY A 269 38.13 4.95 -7.74
C GLY A 269 39.07 5.49 -8.85
N LYS A 270 38.95 5.01 -10.09
CA LYS A 270 39.86 5.42 -11.21
C LYS A 270 39.52 6.77 -11.84
N GLY A 271 38.32 7.27 -11.60
CA GLY A 271 37.80 8.49 -12.22
C GLY A 271 36.91 8.18 -13.44
N CYS A 272 35.74 8.78 -13.51
CA CYS A 272 34.79 8.69 -14.63
C CYS A 272 33.92 9.96 -14.68
N PRO A 273 33.07 10.14 -15.72
CA PRO A 273 32.17 11.29 -15.79
C PRO A 273 31.23 11.41 -14.57
N THR A 274 30.71 10.31 -14.03
CA THR A 274 29.84 10.33 -12.86
C THR A 274 30.49 10.90 -11.61
N CYS A 275 31.75 10.58 -11.35
CA CYS A 275 32.51 11.15 -10.24
C CYS A 275 33.33 12.38 -10.65
N LYS A 276 33.07 12.94 -11.83
CA LYS A 276 33.80 14.12 -12.37
C LYS A 276 35.33 13.93 -12.36
N GLY A 277 35.78 12.70 -12.65
CA GLY A 277 37.21 12.35 -12.71
C GLY A 277 37.92 12.13 -11.37
N THR A 278 37.23 12.35 -10.23
CA THR A 278 37.82 12.27 -8.88
C THR A 278 37.99 10.86 -8.34
N GLY A 279 37.18 9.91 -8.81
CA GLY A 279 37.07 8.55 -8.25
C GLY A 279 36.21 8.47 -6.98
N TRP A 280 35.70 9.59 -6.46
CA TRP A 280 34.97 9.71 -5.21
C TRP A 280 33.63 10.42 -5.41
N ILE A 281 32.63 10.07 -4.60
CA ILE A 281 31.30 10.67 -4.62
C ILE A 281 30.93 11.04 -3.20
N GLU A 282 30.65 12.31 -2.98
CA GLU A 282 30.15 12.81 -1.69
C GLU A 282 28.74 12.26 -1.41
N ILE A 283 28.54 11.74 -0.20
CA ILE A 283 27.27 11.14 0.21
C ILE A 283 26.63 11.80 1.44
N LEU A 284 27.42 12.36 2.36
CA LEU A 284 26.90 12.91 3.61
C LEU A 284 27.90 13.84 4.33
N GLY A 285 27.34 14.63 5.26
CA GLY A 285 28.10 15.40 6.26
C GLY A 285 28.04 14.72 7.63
N ALA A 286 29.12 14.83 8.40
CA ALA A 286 29.23 14.25 9.72
C ALA A 286 30.23 15.01 10.60
N GLY A 287 30.31 14.67 11.89
CA GLY A 287 31.31 15.21 12.80
C GLY A 287 31.08 14.82 14.25
N GLU A 288 32.01 15.21 15.11
CA GLU A 288 31.78 15.13 16.56
C GLU A 288 30.82 16.23 17.00
N VAL A 289 29.92 15.93 17.91
CA VAL A 289 28.90 16.90 18.39
C VAL A 289 29.59 18.04 19.11
N HIS A 290 29.29 19.26 18.69
CA HIS A 290 29.89 20.46 19.26
C HIS A 290 29.61 20.58 20.77
N PRO A 291 30.61 20.93 21.61
CA PRO A 291 30.43 21.03 23.07
C PRO A 291 29.30 21.96 23.51
N ASN A 292 28.99 23.00 22.75
CA ASN A 292 27.89 23.90 23.05
C ASN A 292 26.53 23.20 22.92
N VAL A 293 26.35 22.32 21.93
CA VAL A 293 25.13 21.54 21.76
C VAL A 293 24.89 20.66 22.99
N LEU A 294 25.93 19.96 23.46
CA LEU A 294 25.86 19.15 24.66
C LEU A 294 25.48 19.97 25.91
N LYS A 295 26.14 21.12 26.09
CA LYS A 295 25.84 22.04 27.21
C LYS A 295 24.40 22.55 27.19
N MET A 296 23.92 22.97 26.02
CA MET A 296 22.55 23.48 25.89
C MET A 296 21.49 22.39 26.17
N ALA A 297 21.82 21.13 25.88
CA ALA A 297 20.95 20.00 26.20
C ALA A 297 21.11 19.47 27.67
N GLY A 298 22.00 20.09 28.47
CA GLY A 298 22.17 19.71 29.90
C GLY A 298 23.23 18.64 30.15
N TYR A 299 24.09 18.35 29.17
CA TYR A 299 25.22 17.43 29.35
C TYR A 299 26.53 18.15 29.68
N ASP A 300 27.42 17.48 30.40
CA ASP A 300 28.77 17.94 30.69
C ASP A 300 29.74 17.44 29.60
N PRO A 301 30.23 18.29 28.71
CA PRO A 301 31.10 17.86 27.61
C PRO A 301 32.48 17.35 28.06
N GLU A 302 32.86 17.53 29.34
CA GLU A 302 34.06 16.90 29.89
C GLU A 302 33.83 15.41 30.24
N LYS A 303 32.56 14.98 30.37
CA LYS A 303 32.18 13.61 30.75
C LYS A 303 31.61 12.80 29.61
N CYS A 304 31.12 13.42 28.59
CA CYS A 304 30.54 12.75 27.41
C CYS A 304 30.96 13.41 26.11
N SER A 305 30.98 12.61 25.08
CA SER A 305 31.24 13.00 23.71
C SER A 305 30.30 12.27 22.77
N GLY A 306 30.24 12.65 21.54
CA GLY A 306 29.40 11.99 20.58
C GLY A 306 29.64 12.42 19.16
N PHE A 307 28.99 11.75 18.24
CA PHE A 307 29.02 12.12 16.83
C PHE A 307 27.60 12.19 16.23
N ALA A 308 27.51 12.97 15.18
CA ALA A 308 26.33 13.06 14.35
C ALA A 308 26.69 12.91 12.85
N PHE A 309 25.75 12.45 12.06
CA PHE A 309 25.82 12.37 10.61
C PHE A 309 24.46 12.59 9.98
N GLY A 310 24.41 13.11 8.75
CA GLY A 310 23.15 13.32 8.04
C GLY A 310 23.27 12.93 6.57
N VAL A 311 22.45 11.97 6.13
CA VAL A 311 22.42 11.44 4.76
C VAL A 311 21.10 11.76 4.07
N GLY A 312 21.17 12.26 2.82
CA GLY A 312 20.00 12.43 1.96
C GLY A 312 19.57 11.09 1.37
N ILE A 313 18.33 10.69 1.61
CA ILE A 313 17.77 9.39 1.15
C ILE A 313 17.71 9.35 -0.37
N GLU A 314 17.33 10.46 -1.02
CA GLU A 314 17.35 10.59 -2.48
C GLU A 314 18.75 10.39 -3.04
N ARG A 315 19.77 10.96 -2.40
CA ARG A 315 21.16 10.81 -2.84
C ARG A 315 21.61 9.36 -2.82
N VAL A 316 21.25 8.63 -1.76
CA VAL A 316 21.51 7.19 -1.66
C VAL A 316 20.76 6.44 -2.75
N ALA A 317 19.46 6.73 -2.94
CA ALA A 317 18.62 6.07 -3.94
C ALA A 317 19.14 6.33 -5.37
N MET A 318 19.49 7.57 -5.68
CA MET A 318 20.08 7.94 -6.99
C MET A 318 21.36 7.15 -7.27
N LEU A 319 22.25 7.06 -6.29
CA LEU A 319 23.51 6.33 -6.44
C LEU A 319 23.28 4.81 -6.53
N LYS A 320 22.38 4.27 -5.72
CA LYS A 320 22.12 2.84 -5.64
C LYS A 320 21.42 2.31 -6.90
N TYR A 321 20.46 3.05 -7.42
CA TYR A 321 19.63 2.64 -8.56
C TYR A 321 20.04 3.27 -9.89
N GLY A 322 21.05 4.13 -9.91
CA GLY A 322 21.50 4.80 -11.13
C GLY A 322 20.49 5.82 -11.67
N ILE A 323 19.78 6.51 -10.79
CA ILE A 323 18.80 7.54 -11.15
C ILE A 323 19.54 8.87 -11.28
N ASP A 324 19.36 9.54 -12.41
CA ASP A 324 20.09 10.76 -12.78
C ASP A 324 19.33 12.07 -12.48
N ASP A 325 18.04 11.98 -12.18
CA ASP A 325 17.19 13.14 -11.91
C ASP A 325 16.29 12.89 -10.69
N ILE A 326 16.45 13.73 -9.65
CA ILE A 326 15.71 13.64 -8.38
C ILE A 326 14.20 13.82 -8.58
N ARG A 327 13.78 14.56 -9.60
CA ARG A 327 12.35 14.82 -9.88
C ARG A 327 11.57 13.57 -10.20
N HIS A 328 12.22 12.49 -10.67
CA HIS A 328 11.57 11.21 -10.92
C HIS A 328 10.93 10.60 -9.65
N PHE A 329 11.45 10.89 -8.48
CA PHE A 329 10.87 10.43 -7.21
C PHE A 329 9.53 11.11 -6.90
N TYR A 330 9.28 12.31 -7.42
CA TYR A 330 8.13 13.14 -7.04
C TYR A 330 7.06 13.26 -8.12
N THR A 331 7.31 12.78 -9.34
CA THR A 331 6.34 12.81 -10.45
C THR A 331 5.26 11.73 -10.36
N ASN A 332 5.42 10.75 -9.45
CA ASN A 332 4.53 9.61 -9.27
C ASN A 332 4.23 8.83 -10.58
N ASP A 333 5.21 8.70 -11.47
CA ASP A 333 5.08 7.91 -12.69
C ASP A 333 5.03 6.42 -12.35
N LYS A 334 3.90 5.78 -12.64
CA LYS A 334 3.69 4.34 -12.39
C LYS A 334 4.74 3.47 -13.08
N ARG A 335 5.22 3.86 -14.27
CA ARG A 335 6.25 3.12 -15.02
C ARG A 335 7.59 3.16 -14.27
N PHE A 336 7.96 4.34 -13.75
CA PHE A 336 9.15 4.50 -12.91
C PHE A 336 9.04 3.65 -11.65
N ASN A 337 7.95 3.80 -10.89
CA ASN A 337 7.74 3.04 -9.66
C ASN A 337 7.70 1.52 -9.88
N SER A 338 7.22 1.05 -11.05
CA SER A 338 7.16 -0.39 -11.38
C SER A 338 8.53 -1.04 -11.63
N THR A 339 9.60 -0.25 -11.80
CA THR A 339 10.96 -0.77 -11.95
C THR A 339 11.58 -1.23 -10.63
N PHE A 340 11.02 -0.80 -9.48
CA PHE A 340 11.53 -1.13 -8.15
C PHE A 340 10.67 -2.22 -7.52
N LYS A 341 11.26 -3.39 -7.31
CA LYS A 341 10.60 -4.51 -6.66
C LYS A 341 11.10 -4.64 -5.23
N ARG A 342 10.17 -4.93 -4.33
CA ARG A 342 10.47 -5.00 -2.89
C ARG A 342 11.37 -6.16 -2.52
N TYR A 343 11.27 -7.27 -3.27
CA TYR A 343 12.10 -8.47 -3.06
C TYR A 343 12.17 -9.27 -4.38
N GLU A 344 13.34 -9.43 -4.92
CA GLU A 344 13.78 -10.58 -5.72
C GLU A 344 15.02 -11.17 -5.09
#